data_8061a97fb9b56bca6f477c81f46bf08c
#
_entry.id   8061a97fb9b56bca6f477c81f46bf08c
#
_cell.length_a   1.000
_cell.length_b   1.000
_cell.length_c   1.000
_cell.angle_alpha   90.00
_cell.angle_beta   90.00
_cell.angle_gamma   90.00
#
_symmetry.space_group_name_H-M   'P 1'
#
loop_
_entity.id
_entity.type
_entity.pdbx_description
1 polymer ?
#
loop_
_entity_poly.entity_id
_entity_poly.type
_entity_poly.pdbx_seq_one_letter_code
_entity_poly.pdbx_strand_id
1 'polypeptide(L)'
;MATKKKASKKAATRKASGKPARRSAPARKKSAAKKAPAKKPVARKTAASARADVPSLFRINVEVGSLDDADRFYGELFGIPGRRQAGSRVYFQCGPVTLQVVDVSSMGMGVPHPAAKALYFIVDDLDAVFARAAKLGCLSQELVHGSPGGAISVRPWGERSFYAEDKWLNPLCFVEAGTTYPG
;
A
#
# COMPACT_ATOMS: atom_id res chain seq x y z
N MET A 1 43.89 21.10 36.38
CA MET A 1 43.82 22.54 36.07
C MET A 1 42.52 22.74 35.33
N ALA A 2 41.51 23.18 36.02
CA ALA A 2 41.05 24.58 36.11
C ALA A 2 40.32 25.00 34.84
N THR A 3 39.03 25.06 34.87
CA THR A 3 38.01 26.01 35.36
C THR A 3 37.55 26.90 34.19
N LYS A 4 36.30 27.08 33.97
CA LYS A 4 35.26 27.99 34.45
C LYS A 4 34.20 28.12 33.36
N LYS A 5 32.89 27.90 33.64
CA LYS A 5 31.89 28.73 34.29
C LYS A 5 31.43 29.97 33.48
N LYS A 6 30.19 30.02 33.20
CA LYS A 6 29.13 31.01 33.50
C LYS A 6 28.14 31.14 32.32
N ALA A 7 26.88 30.93 32.51
CA ALA A 7 25.77 31.57 33.20
C ALA A 7 25.05 32.62 32.32
N SER A 8 23.75 32.32 32.06
CA SER A 8 22.55 32.98 32.54
C SER A 8 22.16 34.32 31.89
N LYS A 9 20.88 34.36 31.48
CA LYS A 9 19.84 35.43 31.71
C LYS A 9 18.66 35.14 30.77
N LYS A 10 17.46 34.76 31.18
CA LYS A 10 16.39 35.37 31.99
C LYS A 10 15.95 36.76 31.55
N ALA A 11 14.75 36.85 31.03
CA ALA A 11 13.74 37.89 31.16
C ALA A 11 12.70 37.71 30.05
N ALA A 12 11.49 37.52 30.29
CA ALA A 12 10.40 38.08 31.05
C ALA A 12 9.31 38.66 30.13
N THR A 13 8.15 38.05 30.26
CA THR A 13 6.79 38.64 30.28
C THR A 13 6.44 39.80 29.37
N ARG A 14 5.38 39.63 28.58
CA ARG A 14 4.31 40.64 28.56
C ARG A 14 2.94 40.07 28.17
N LYS A 15 2.02 40.12 29.10
CA LYS A 15 0.57 40.00 28.98
C LYS A 15 0.01 41.26 28.27
N ALA A 16 -0.95 41.08 27.37
CA ALA A 16 -1.96 42.08 27.14
C ALA A 16 -3.26 41.41 26.67
N SER A 17 -4.24 41.54 27.47
CA SER A 17 -5.66 41.29 27.35
C SER A 17 -6.30 42.32 26.39
N GLY A 18 -7.31 41.88 25.65
CA GLY A 18 -8.12 42.80 24.87
C GLY A 18 -9.33 42.11 24.24
N LYS A 19 -10.40 41.98 25.00
CA LYS A 19 -11.75 41.83 24.46
C LYS A 19 -12.34 43.24 24.41
N PRO A 20 -13.04 43.65 23.33
CA PRO A 20 -14.46 43.83 23.55
C PRO A 20 -15.38 43.62 22.33
N ALA A 21 -16.63 43.44 22.70
CA ALA A 21 -17.86 44.01 22.18
C ALA A 21 -18.62 43.29 21.06
N ARG A 22 -19.62 42.70 21.53
CA ARG A 22 -20.95 42.40 20.98
C ARG A 22 -21.50 43.56 20.12
N ARG A 23 -21.93 43.23 18.89
CA ARG A 23 -22.94 44.07 18.21
C ARG A 23 -24.08 43.18 17.71
N SER A 24 -25.26 43.58 18.18
CA SER A 24 -26.58 43.02 17.95
C SER A 24 -27.07 43.17 16.51
N ALA A 25 -27.99 42.28 16.17
CA ALA A 25 -28.73 42.06 14.93
C ALA A 25 -29.47 43.27 14.36
N PRO A 26 -30.03 43.11 13.15
CA PRO A 26 -31.49 43.13 13.11
C PRO A 26 -32.14 41.96 12.35
N ALA A 27 -33.32 41.65 12.85
CA ALA A 27 -34.26 40.69 12.35
C ALA A 27 -34.71 40.98 10.91
N ARG A 28 -34.69 39.96 10.04
CA ARG A 28 -35.31 40.03 8.73
C ARG A 28 -36.46 39.03 8.63
N LYS A 29 -37.59 39.58 8.23
CA LYS A 29 -38.91 39.02 8.14
C LYS A 29 -38.96 37.72 7.34
N LYS A 30 -39.71 36.73 7.86
CA LYS A 30 -40.14 35.52 7.17
C LYS A 30 -41.06 35.87 6.01
N SER A 31 -40.68 35.49 4.79
CA SER A 31 -41.61 35.37 3.67
C SER A 31 -41.92 33.89 3.47
N ALA A 32 -43.19 33.57 3.55
CA ALA A 32 -43.70 32.23 3.32
C ALA A 32 -43.62 31.88 1.83
N ALA A 33 -42.76 30.95 1.45
CA ALA A 33 -42.77 30.37 0.12
C ALA A 33 -43.57 29.09 0.12
N LYS A 34 -44.58 29.08 -0.72
CA LYS A 34 -45.52 27.97 -1.04
C LYS A 34 -44.73 26.69 -1.45
N LYS A 35 -44.92 25.60 -0.70
CA LYS A 35 -44.45 24.27 -1.04
C LYS A 35 -45.16 23.75 -2.30
N ALA A 36 -44.37 23.56 -3.38
CA ALA A 36 -44.81 22.74 -4.50
C ALA A 36 -44.69 21.23 -4.12
N PRO A 37 -45.55 20.33 -4.61
CA PRO A 37 -45.49 18.92 -4.27
C PRO A 37 -44.27 18.27 -4.89
N ALA A 38 -43.42 17.68 -4.05
CA ALA A 38 -42.25 16.90 -4.48
C ALA A 38 -42.72 15.64 -5.21
N LYS A 39 -42.43 15.55 -6.50
CA LYS A 39 -42.52 14.31 -7.28
C LYS A 39 -41.56 13.28 -6.65
N LYS A 40 -42.11 12.17 -6.15
CA LYS A 40 -41.35 11.01 -5.67
C LYS A 40 -40.43 10.53 -6.81
N PRO A 41 -39.13 10.31 -6.57
CA PRO A 41 -38.29 9.69 -7.58
C PRO A 41 -38.77 8.24 -7.75
N VAL A 42 -39.14 7.93 -8.99
CA VAL A 42 -39.39 6.54 -9.43
C VAL A 42 -38.02 5.85 -9.35
N ALA A 43 -37.85 4.98 -8.38
CA ALA A 43 -36.68 4.12 -8.28
C ALA A 43 -36.64 3.23 -9.55
N ARG A 44 -35.79 3.59 -10.47
CA ARG A 44 -35.45 2.77 -11.62
C ARG A 44 -34.72 1.55 -11.05
N LYS A 45 -35.44 0.43 -10.85
CA LYS A 45 -34.84 -0.87 -10.61
C LYS A 45 -33.98 -1.18 -11.85
N THR A 46 -32.69 -0.85 -11.76
CA THR A 46 -31.69 -1.42 -12.67
C THR A 46 -31.75 -2.93 -12.39
N ALA A 47 -32.19 -3.68 -13.40
CA ALA A 47 -32.08 -5.13 -13.38
C ALA A 47 -30.60 -5.46 -13.18
N ALA A 48 -30.27 -5.87 -11.96
CA ALA A 48 -28.97 -6.49 -11.70
C ALA A 48 -28.97 -7.75 -12.57
N SER A 49 -28.26 -7.71 -13.69
CA SER A 49 -27.86 -8.90 -14.41
C SER A 49 -27.31 -9.86 -13.34
N ALA A 50 -27.93 -11.03 -13.20
CA ALA A 50 -27.43 -12.08 -12.33
C ALA A 50 -26.05 -12.47 -12.87
N ARG A 51 -25.01 -11.78 -12.41
CA ARG A 51 -23.63 -12.23 -12.60
C ARG A 51 -23.55 -13.58 -11.91
N ALA A 52 -23.12 -14.60 -12.64
CA ALA A 52 -22.77 -15.86 -12.04
C ALA A 52 -21.95 -15.57 -10.77
N ASP A 53 -22.28 -16.23 -9.68
CA ASP A 53 -21.57 -16.08 -8.40
C ASP A 53 -20.18 -16.73 -8.54
N VAL A 54 -19.29 -16.02 -9.26
CA VAL A 54 -17.92 -16.46 -9.49
C VAL A 54 -17.09 -15.98 -8.29
N PRO A 55 -16.46 -16.90 -7.55
CA PRO A 55 -15.56 -16.53 -6.47
C PRO A 55 -14.48 -15.57 -6.95
N SER A 56 -14.22 -14.52 -6.18
CA SER A 56 -13.12 -13.58 -6.46
C SER A 56 -11.98 -13.82 -5.49
N LEU A 57 -10.76 -13.90 -6.02
CA LEU A 57 -9.56 -13.91 -5.19
C LEU A 57 -9.37 -12.53 -4.57
N PHE A 58 -9.39 -12.43 -3.23
CA PHE A 58 -9.24 -11.14 -2.56
C PHE A 58 -7.99 -11.03 -1.68
N ARG A 59 -7.36 -12.18 -1.34
CA ARG A 59 -6.18 -12.19 -0.49
C ARG A 59 -5.24 -13.36 -0.80
N ILE A 60 -3.93 -13.08 -0.75
CA ILE A 60 -2.87 -14.08 -0.79
C ILE A 60 -1.99 -13.87 0.44
N ASN A 61 -1.48 -14.96 1.03
CA ASN A 61 -0.60 -14.92 2.19
C ASN A 61 0.82 -15.28 1.78
N VAL A 62 1.81 -14.57 2.36
CA VAL A 62 3.21 -14.95 2.36
C VAL A 62 3.72 -14.99 3.79
N GLU A 63 4.58 -15.94 4.08
CA GLU A 63 5.20 -16.11 5.39
C GLU A 63 6.54 -15.40 5.45
N VAL A 64 6.80 -14.75 6.59
CA VAL A 64 8.06 -14.04 6.87
C VAL A 64 8.50 -14.29 8.32
N GLY A 65 9.76 -14.02 8.61
CA GLY A 65 10.32 -14.20 9.96
C GLY A 65 10.51 -12.89 10.74
N SER A 66 10.15 -11.75 10.13
CA SER A 66 10.22 -10.43 10.78
C SER A 66 9.26 -9.48 10.10
N LEU A 67 8.27 -9.01 10.84
CA LEU A 67 7.26 -8.10 10.28
C LEU A 67 7.85 -6.73 9.93
N ASP A 68 8.80 -6.23 10.74
CA ASP A 68 9.44 -4.93 10.50
C ASP A 68 10.28 -4.92 9.22
N ASP A 69 11.03 -6.00 9.00
CA ASP A 69 11.82 -6.14 7.79
C ASP A 69 10.95 -6.33 6.56
N ALA A 70 9.86 -7.10 6.69
CA ALA A 70 8.93 -7.34 5.60
C ALA A 70 8.17 -6.07 5.21
N ASP A 71 7.67 -5.29 6.19
CA ASP A 71 6.97 -4.04 5.93
C ASP A 71 7.88 -3.04 5.19
N ARG A 72 9.14 -2.92 5.63
CA ARG A 72 10.14 -2.09 4.93
C ARG A 72 10.42 -2.61 3.53
N PHE A 73 10.72 -3.91 3.39
CA PHE A 73 11.05 -4.52 2.11
C PHE A 73 9.93 -4.38 1.08
N TYR A 74 8.72 -4.84 1.41
CA TYR A 74 7.59 -4.77 0.49
C TYR A 74 7.12 -3.33 0.25
N GLY A 75 7.20 -2.46 1.28
CA GLY A 75 6.90 -1.04 1.14
C GLY A 75 7.80 -0.33 0.15
N GLU A 76 9.11 -0.59 0.21
CA GLU A 76 10.10 -0.03 -0.73
C GLU A 76 9.97 -0.65 -2.13
N LEU A 77 9.79 -1.98 -2.22
CA LEU A 77 9.68 -2.68 -3.50
C LEU A 77 8.44 -2.26 -4.29
N PHE A 78 7.28 -2.23 -3.64
CA PHE A 78 6.01 -1.84 -4.27
C PHE A 78 5.85 -0.31 -4.42
N GLY A 79 6.58 0.47 -3.61
CA GLY A 79 6.44 1.92 -3.58
C GLY A 79 5.14 2.38 -2.91
N ILE A 80 4.53 1.55 -2.05
CA ILE A 80 3.32 1.85 -1.29
C ILE A 80 3.49 1.47 0.18
N PRO A 81 2.89 2.19 1.13
CA PRO A 81 2.98 1.84 2.55
C PRO A 81 2.19 0.57 2.86
N GLY A 82 2.74 -0.28 3.72
CA GLY A 82 2.04 -1.38 4.32
C GLY A 82 1.02 -0.90 5.37
N ARG A 83 -0.10 -1.58 5.47
CA ARG A 83 -1.10 -1.34 6.52
C ARG A 83 -0.97 -2.41 7.60
N ARG A 84 -0.33 -2.05 8.70
CA ARG A 84 -0.17 -2.95 9.84
C ARG A 84 -1.50 -3.16 10.58
N GLN A 85 -1.71 -4.38 11.01
CA GLN A 85 -2.74 -4.74 11.97
C GLN A 85 -2.08 -5.06 13.31
N ALA A 86 -2.81 -4.90 14.41
CA ALA A 86 -2.35 -5.38 15.70
C ALA A 86 -2.05 -6.90 15.61
N GLY A 87 -0.82 -7.27 15.99
CA GLY A 87 -0.33 -8.63 15.85
C GLY A 87 0.72 -8.77 14.74
N SER A 88 0.80 -9.96 14.14
CA SER A 88 1.91 -10.38 13.28
C SER A 88 1.63 -10.24 11.79
N ARG A 89 0.91 -9.19 11.36
CA ARG A 89 0.48 -9.02 9.96
C ARG A 89 0.64 -7.61 9.43
N VAL A 90 1.05 -7.51 8.17
CA VAL A 90 0.98 -6.29 7.36
C VAL A 90 0.31 -6.60 6.03
N TYR A 91 -0.43 -5.64 5.50
CA TYR A 91 -1.24 -5.79 4.29
C TYR A 91 -0.82 -4.76 3.25
N PHE A 92 -0.63 -5.22 2.02
CA PHE A 92 -0.38 -4.38 0.85
C PHE A 92 -1.52 -4.55 -0.14
N GLN A 93 -2.12 -3.45 -0.57
CA GLN A 93 -3.20 -3.49 -1.55
C GLN A 93 -2.63 -3.55 -2.97
N CYS A 94 -2.76 -4.68 -3.63
CA CYS A 94 -2.26 -4.94 -4.98
C CYS A 94 -3.47 -5.04 -5.94
N GLY A 95 -3.96 -3.90 -6.45
CA GLY A 95 -5.19 -3.88 -7.22
C GLY A 95 -6.39 -4.44 -6.44
N PRO A 96 -7.14 -5.41 -6.99
CA PRO A 96 -8.27 -6.03 -6.30
C PRO A 96 -7.86 -7.06 -5.23
N VAL A 97 -6.59 -7.48 -5.22
CA VAL A 97 -6.06 -8.52 -4.32
C VAL A 97 -5.21 -7.88 -3.24
N THR A 98 -5.35 -8.34 -2.01
CA THR A 98 -4.48 -7.93 -0.89
C THR A 98 -3.38 -8.96 -0.68
N LEU A 99 -2.12 -8.55 -0.69
CA LEU A 99 -1.03 -9.35 -0.17
C LEU A 99 -1.00 -9.20 1.36
N GLN A 100 -1.22 -10.29 2.07
CA GLN A 100 -1.05 -10.38 3.53
C GLN A 100 0.30 -11.00 3.84
N VAL A 101 1.16 -10.26 4.50
CA VAL A 101 2.45 -10.73 4.99
C VAL A 101 2.29 -11.11 6.46
N VAL A 102 2.67 -12.34 6.80
CA VAL A 102 2.45 -12.95 8.12
C VAL A 102 3.79 -13.31 8.75
N ASP A 103 4.09 -12.72 9.90
CA ASP A 103 5.29 -13.11 10.69
C ASP A 103 4.97 -14.35 11.53
N VAL A 104 5.31 -15.51 10.99
CA VAL A 104 5.07 -16.80 11.62
C VAL A 104 6.03 -17.04 12.79
N SER A 105 7.22 -16.45 12.77
CA SER A 105 8.21 -16.58 13.84
C SER A 105 7.72 -15.93 15.13
N SER A 106 7.15 -14.72 15.05
CA SER A 106 6.60 -14.05 16.24
C SER A 106 5.35 -14.73 16.79
N MET A 107 4.69 -15.56 15.99
CA MET A 107 3.53 -16.36 16.39
C MET A 107 3.93 -17.73 16.99
N GLY A 108 5.22 -18.06 17.04
CA GLY A 108 5.69 -19.38 17.52
C GLY A 108 5.36 -20.52 16.55
N MET A 109 5.08 -20.22 15.28
CA MET A 109 4.74 -21.21 14.26
C MET A 109 5.96 -21.81 13.54
N GLY A 110 7.17 -21.41 13.97
CA GLY A 110 8.43 -21.92 13.41
C GLY A 110 9.08 -20.98 12.42
N VAL A 111 9.78 -21.54 11.44
CA VAL A 111 10.45 -20.79 10.37
C VAL A 111 9.47 -20.55 9.21
N PRO A 112 9.60 -19.44 8.48
CA PRO A 112 8.78 -19.16 7.31
C PRO A 112 8.98 -20.21 6.20
N HIS A 113 7.90 -20.61 5.56
CA HIS A 113 7.92 -21.42 4.36
C HIS A 113 7.71 -20.51 3.15
N PRO A 114 8.63 -20.49 2.19
CA PRO A 114 8.48 -19.69 0.99
C PRO A 114 7.25 -20.12 0.18
N ALA A 115 6.67 -19.19 -0.56
CA ALA A 115 5.61 -19.49 -1.51
C ALA A 115 6.12 -20.51 -2.55
N ALA A 116 5.31 -21.53 -2.85
CA ALA A 116 5.72 -22.63 -3.72
C ALA A 116 5.99 -22.20 -5.17
N LYS A 117 5.45 -21.07 -5.60
CA LYS A 117 5.60 -20.49 -6.95
C LYS A 117 5.60 -18.96 -6.86
N ALA A 118 6.18 -18.33 -7.87
CA ALA A 118 6.22 -16.87 -7.95
C ALA A 118 4.81 -16.26 -7.92
N LEU A 119 4.70 -15.18 -7.17
CA LEU A 119 3.55 -14.28 -7.18
C LEU A 119 3.75 -13.25 -8.29
N TYR A 120 2.78 -13.16 -9.19
CA TYR A 120 2.86 -12.28 -10.35
C TYR A 120 2.15 -10.95 -10.07
N PHE A 121 2.87 -9.85 -10.32
CA PHE A 121 2.40 -8.48 -10.16
C PHE A 121 2.48 -7.75 -11.50
N ILE A 122 1.37 -7.15 -11.93
CA ILE A 122 1.35 -6.26 -13.09
C ILE A 122 1.71 -4.85 -12.59
N VAL A 123 2.63 -4.19 -13.29
CA VAL A 123 3.09 -2.84 -12.96
C VAL A 123 3.14 -1.97 -14.21
N ASP A 124 2.77 -0.70 -14.07
CA ASP A 124 2.77 0.26 -15.18
C ASP A 124 4.19 0.69 -15.57
N ASP A 125 5.09 0.81 -14.59
CA ASP A 125 6.49 1.19 -14.78
C ASP A 125 7.41 0.09 -14.26
N LEU A 126 7.71 -0.88 -15.15
CA LEU A 126 8.55 -2.03 -14.82
C LEU A 126 10.00 -1.62 -14.50
N ASP A 127 10.52 -0.61 -15.21
CA ASP A 127 11.90 -0.15 -15.00
C ASP A 127 12.06 0.51 -13.62
N ALA A 128 11.07 1.27 -13.16
CA ALA A 128 11.09 1.85 -11.82
C ALA A 128 11.02 0.77 -10.71
N VAL A 129 10.20 -0.29 -10.90
CA VAL A 129 10.16 -1.42 -9.94
C VAL A 129 11.48 -2.19 -9.96
N PHE A 130 12.04 -2.44 -11.14
CA PHE A 130 13.34 -3.08 -11.30
C PHE A 130 14.46 -2.31 -10.58
N ALA A 131 14.49 -0.98 -10.73
CA ALA A 131 15.47 -0.14 -10.03
C ALA A 131 15.35 -0.24 -8.51
N ARG A 132 14.11 -0.33 -7.96
CA ARG A 132 13.90 -0.56 -6.52
C ARG A 132 14.38 -1.94 -6.09
N ALA A 133 14.05 -2.99 -6.88
CA ALA A 133 14.51 -4.36 -6.62
C ALA A 133 16.05 -4.46 -6.66
N ALA A 134 16.69 -3.82 -7.62
CA ALA A 134 18.16 -3.76 -7.70
C ALA A 134 18.78 -3.07 -6.49
N LYS A 135 18.19 -1.93 -6.05
CA LYS A 135 18.63 -1.20 -4.84
C LYS A 135 18.47 -2.05 -3.57
N LEU A 136 17.41 -2.84 -3.48
CA LEU A 136 17.16 -3.75 -2.37
C LEU A 136 18.03 -5.03 -2.42
N GLY A 137 18.73 -5.27 -3.54
CA GLY A 137 19.54 -6.47 -3.74
C GLY A 137 18.71 -7.76 -3.82
N CYS A 138 17.45 -7.66 -4.26
CA CYS A 138 16.52 -8.78 -4.26
C CYS A 138 16.22 -9.36 -5.66
N LEU A 139 16.97 -8.95 -6.70
CA LEU A 139 16.82 -9.54 -8.03
C LEU A 139 17.21 -11.01 -8.01
N SER A 140 16.32 -11.90 -8.46
CA SER A 140 16.63 -13.31 -8.60
C SER A 140 17.75 -13.53 -9.62
N GLN A 141 18.71 -14.38 -9.27
CA GLN A 141 19.84 -14.73 -10.13
C GLN A 141 19.59 -16.05 -10.89
N GLU A 142 18.42 -16.63 -10.73
CA GLU A 142 18.09 -17.88 -11.41
C GLU A 142 17.86 -17.69 -12.90
N LEU A 143 18.21 -18.72 -13.66
CA LEU A 143 17.86 -18.83 -15.08
C LEU A 143 16.37 -19.18 -15.19
N VAL A 144 15.56 -18.27 -15.70
CA VAL A 144 14.11 -18.49 -15.83
C VAL A 144 13.70 -18.38 -17.30
N HIS A 145 13.06 -19.42 -17.82
CA HIS A 145 12.60 -19.50 -19.21
C HIS A 145 13.70 -19.19 -20.26
N GLY A 146 14.92 -19.63 -20.00
CA GLY A 146 16.06 -19.40 -20.90
C GLY A 146 16.66 -18.00 -20.84
N SER A 147 16.13 -17.11 -19.98
CA SER A 147 16.68 -15.78 -19.77
C SER A 147 17.52 -15.74 -18.50
N PRO A 148 18.66 -15.02 -18.51
CA PRO A 148 19.51 -14.89 -17.33
C PRO A 148 18.78 -14.15 -16.20
N GLY A 149 19.13 -14.48 -14.96
CA GLY A 149 18.67 -13.74 -13.78
C GLY A 149 19.21 -12.33 -13.72
N GLY A 150 18.64 -11.53 -12.82
CA GLY A 150 19.12 -10.17 -12.56
C GLY A 150 18.79 -9.13 -13.64
N ALA A 151 17.95 -9.46 -14.61
CA ALA A 151 17.63 -8.59 -15.73
C ALA A 151 16.12 -8.61 -16.09
N ILE A 152 15.65 -7.51 -16.68
CA ILE A 152 14.38 -7.48 -17.38
C ILE A 152 14.56 -8.23 -18.70
N SER A 153 13.63 -9.15 -19.03
CA SER A 153 13.67 -9.92 -20.25
C SER A 153 12.28 -10.02 -20.89
N VAL A 154 12.26 -10.12 -22.22
CA VAL A 154 11.03 -10.48 -22.96
C VAL A 154 10.92 -12.00 -22.98
N ARG A 155 9.80 -12.52 -22.49
CA ARG A 155 9.56 -13.96 -22.43
C ARG A 155 9.12 -14.51 -23.79
N PRO A 156 9.24 -15.83 -24.03
CA PRO A 156 8.84 -16.42 -25.31
C PRO A 156 7.38 -16.14 -25.72
N TRP A 157 6.51 -15.87 -24.75
CA TRP A 157 5.10 -15.51 -24.99
C TRP A 157 4.84 -14.00 -25.04
N GLY A 158 5.90 -13.15 -25.04
CA GLY A 158 5.82 -11.71 -25.27
C GLY A 158 5.80 -10.84 -24.02
N GLU A 159 5.66 -11.39 -22.81
CA GLU A 159 5.72 -10.63 -21.57
C GLU A 159 7.11 -10.02 -21.33
N ARG A 160 7.17 -8.75 -21.01
CA ARG A 160 8.36 -8.09 -20.49
C ARG A 160 8.34 -8.16 -18.95
N SER A 161 9.29 -8.86 -18.35
CA SER A 161 9.24 -9.16 -16.92
C SER A 161 10.62 -9.38 -16.29
N PHE A 162 10.67 -9.32 -14.95
CA PHE A 162 11.83 -9.77 -14.17
C PHE A 162 11.36 -10.54 -12.92
N TYR A 163 12.30 -11.27 -12.32
CA TYR A 163 12.08 -12.02 -11.09
C TYR A 163 12.89 -11.45 -9.94
N ALA A 164 12.31 -11.52 -8.75
CA ALA A 164 12.91 -11.10 -7.48
C ALA A 164 12.54 -12.12 -6.38
N GLU A 165 13.23 -12.03 -5.26
CA GLU A 165 12.95 -12.85 -4.08
C GLU A 165 13.08 -11.98 -2.82
N ASP A 166 12.21 -12.21 -1.85
CA ASP A 166 12.44 -11.63 -0.52
C ASP A 166 13.49 -12.45 0.26
N LYS A 167 13.89 -11.97 1.43
CA LYS A 167 14.89 -12.66 2.24
C LYS A 167 14.41 -13.98 2.86
N TRP A 168 13.14 -14.31 2.72
CA TRP A 168 12.54 -15.58 3.12
C TRP A 168 12.26 -16.48 1.93
N LEU A 169 12.83 -16.14 0.77
CA LEU A 169 12.77 -16.88 -0.49
C LEU A 169 11.36 -16.95 -1.10
N ASN A 170 10.47 -16.01 -0.76
CA ASN A 170 9.22 -15.87 -1.50
C ASN A 170 9.51 -15.34 -2.90
N PRO A 171 9.25 -16.12 -3.96
CA PRO A 171 9.55 -15.71 -5.33
C PRO A 171 8.47 -14.75 -5.85
N LEU A 172 8.91 -13.68 -6.51
CA LEU A 172 8.09 -12.60 -7.04
C LEU A 172 8.39 -12.41 -8.52
N CYS A 173 7.37 -12.18 -9.33
CA CYS A 173 7.52 -11.82 -10.73
C CYS A 173 6.79 -10.50 -11.01
N PHE A 174 7.46 -9.57 -11.65
CA PHE A 174 6.90 -8.29 -12.08
C PHE A 174 6.79 -8.27 -13.60
N VAL A 175 5.59 -7.99 -14.10
CA VAL A 175 5.25 -7.98 -15.52
C VAL A 175 4.78 -6.58 -15.90
N GLU A 176 5.28 -6.06 -17.03
CA GLU A 176 4.87 -4.77 -17.55
C GLU A 176 3.42 -4.80 -18.03
N ALA A 177 2.63 -3.80 -17.58
CA ALA A 177 1.27 -3.62 -18.07
C ALA A 177 1.27 -3.47 -19.60
N GLY A 178 0.27 -4.09 -20.27
CA GLY A 178 0.17 -4.08 -21.73
C GLY A 178 1.00 -5.15 -22.45
N THR A 179 1.89 -5.87 -21.73
CA THR A 179 2.60 -7.04 -22.30
C THR A 179 2.10 -8.36 -21.74
N THR A 180 1.15 -8.33 -20.82
CA THR A 180 0.61 -9.50 -20.12
C THR A 180 -0.01 -10.50 -21.08
N TYR A 181 0.33 -11.77 -20.87
CA TYR A 181 -0.29 -12.89 -21.59
C TYR A 181 -1.52 -13.36 -20.78
N PRO A 182 -2.72 -13.32 -21.36
CA PRO A 182 -3.94 -13.62 -20.62
C PRO A 182 -4.21 -15.13 -20.42
N GLY A 183 -3.40 -16.01 -21.02
CA GLY A 183 -3.59 -17.46 -21.00
C GLY A 183 -4.31 -17.97 -22.24
#